data_db3424792faf3509b2dc1ebeec27abf6
#
_entry.id   db3424792faf3509b2dc1ebeec27abf6
#
_cell.length_a   1.000
_cell.length_b   1.000
_cell.length_c   1.000
_cell.angle_alpha   90.00
_cell.angle_beta   90.00
_cell.angle_gamma   90.00
#
_symmetry.space_group_name_H-M   'P 1'
#
loop_
_entity.id
_entity.type
_entity.pdbx_description
1 polymer ?
#
loop_
_entity_poly.entity_id
_entity_poly.type
_entity_poly.pdbx_seq_one_letter_code
_entity_poly.pdbx_strand_id
1 'polypeptide(L)'
;MSMGEEWLTKLSPKEWISAALGELARAEAAYARSDVRAGIAGCKRAAGMALNAALSVEPNEGWGRTYVEHVEALAKDASVPEAVRASCKVVLEAQAPTSTLATLRTKTGDAKVAEAARDVIAHALWVVKKHET
;
A
#
# COMPACT_ATOMS: atom_id res chain seq x y z
N MET A 1 -16.27 -15.30 -15.42
CA MET A 1 -15.15 -14.77 -14.62
C MET A 1 -13.92 -14.64 -15.50
N SER A 2 -13.35 -13.48 -15.57
CA SER A 2 -12.14 -13.32 -16.39
C SER A 2 -10.95 -13.97 -15.70
N MET A 3 -10.04 -14.54 -16.49
CA MET A 3 -8.83 -15.16 -15.94
C MET A 3 -7.98 -14.16 -15.12
N GLY A 4 -8.17 -12.86 -15.37
CA GLY A 4 -7.42 -11.82 -14.69
C GLY A 4 -7.79 -11.61 -13.24
N GLU A 5 -8.85 -12.20 -12.74
CA GLU A 5 -9.32 -12.00 -11.37
C GLU A 5 -9.01 -13.15 -10.42
N GLU A 6 -8.47 -14.25 -10.92
CA GLU A 6 -8.15 -15.41 -10.09
C GLU A 6 -7.18 -15.08 -8.97
N TRP A 7 -6.25 -14.17 -9.21
CA TRP A 7 -5.26 -13.77 -8.21
C TRP A 7 -5.89 -13.08 -7.00
N LEU A 8 -7.04 -12.42 -7.17
CA LEU A 8 -7.74 -11.78 -6.05
C LEU A 8 -8.36 -12.81 -5.11
N THR A 9 -8.76 -13.95 -5.63
CA THR A 9 -9.46 -14.96 -4.83
C THR A 9 -8.54 -15.93 -4.12
N LYS A 10 -7.22 -15.82 -4.31
CA LYS A 10 -6.24 -16.66 -3.62
C LYS A 10 -6.27 -16.46 -2.11
N LEU A 11 -6.59 -15.26 -1.67
CA LEU A 11 -6.70 -14.92 -0.26
C LEU A 11 -8.06 -14.28 -0.01
N SER A 12 -8.59 -14.48 1.18
CA SER A 12 -9.80 -13.76 1.61
C SER A 12 -9.42 -12.29 1.85
N PRO A 13 -10.41 -11.38 1.91
CA PRO A 13 -10.11 -9.98 2.21
C PRO A 13 -9.29 -9.81 3.49
N LYS A 14 -9.65 -10.52 4.56
CA LYS A 14 -8.91 -10.43 5.83
C LYS A 14 -7.50 -10.98 5.71
N GLU A 15 -7.31 -12.03 4.92
CA GLU A 15 -5.99 -12.58 4.68
C GLU A 15 -5.12 -11.60 3.90
N TRP A 16 -5.69 -10.88 2.93
CA TRP A 16 -4.95 -9.83 2.22
C TRP A 16 -4.49 -8.73 3.18
N ILE A 17 -5.36 -8.32 4.11
CA ILE A 17 -5.00 -7.31 5.12
C ILE A 17 -3.86 -7.82 6.01
N SER A 18 -3.97 -9.07 6.51
CA SER A 18 -2.91 -9.68 7.32
C SER A 18 -1.58 -9.74 6.57
N ALA A 19 -1.63 -10.14 5.30
CA ALA A 19 -0.43 -10.21 4.46
C ALA A 19 0.18 -8.83 4.27
N ALA A 20 -0.66 -7.80 4.08
CA ALA A 20 -0.20 -6.43 3.95
C ALA A 20 0.50 -5.94 5.22
N LEU A 21 -0.09 -6.23 6.39
CA LEU A 21 0.53 -5.85 7.66
C LEU A 21 1.87 -6.55 7.89
N GLY A 22 1.96 -7.83 7.50
CA GLY A 22 3.23 -8.56 7.55
C GLY A 22 4.28 -7.95 6.62
N GLU A 23 3.88 -7.55 5.43
CA GLU A 23 4.76 -6.88 4.47
C GLU A 23 5.24 -5.54 5.01
N LEU A 24 4.34 -4.77 5.65
CA LEU A 24 4.70 -3.50 6.27
C LEU A 24 5.71 -3.72 7.40
N ALA A 25 5.52 -4.73 8.23
CA ALA A 25 6.46 -5.05 9.31
C ALA A 25 7.85 -5.37 8.75
N ARG A 26 7.92 -6.11 7.64
CA ARG A 26 9.19 -6.40 6.97
C ARG A 26 9.82 -5.12 6.39
N ALA A 27 9.01 -4.21 5.86
CA ALA A 27 9.49 -2.93 5.36
C ALA A 27 10.08 -2.09 6.49
N GLU A 28 9.42 -2.05 7.63
CA GLU A 28 9.92 -1.33 8.79
C GLU A 28 11.23 -1.93 9.32
N ALA A 29 11.34 -3.26 9.31
CA ALA A 29 12.58 -3.94 9.67
C ALA A 29 13.71 -3.60 8.68
N ALA A 30 13.40 -3.48 7.38
CA ALA A 30 14.38 -3.07 6.38
C ALA A 30 14.88 -1.65 6.66
N TYR A 31 13.98 -0.73 6.97
CA TYR A 31 14.38 0.63 7.35
C TYR A 31 15.27 0.63 8.60
N ALA A 32 14.93 -0.20 9.58
CA ALA A 32 15.70 -0.29 10.82
C ALA A 32 17.15 -0.71 10.60
N ARG A 33 17.40 -1.53 9.56
CA ARG A 33 18.75 -1.93 9.19
C ARG A 33 19.36 -1.06 8.07
N SER A 34 18.74 0.09 7.83
CA SER A 34 19.18 1.08 6.83
C SER A 34 19.07 0.61 5.38
N ASP A 35 18.23 -0.39 5.12
CA ASP A 35 17.94 -0.82 3.74
C ASP A 35 16.71 -0.04 3.24
N VAL A 36 16.95 1.20 2.83
CA VAL A 36 15.88 2.12 2.41
C VAL A 36 15.16 1.61 1.17
N ARG A 37 15.90 1.07 0.22
CA ARG A 37 15.31 0.56 -1.02
C ARG A 37 14.30 -0.56 -0.73
N ALA A 38 14.68 -1.52 0.11
CA ALA A 38 13.78 -2.61 0.49
C ALA A 38 12.59 -2.09 1.31
N GLY A 39 12.83 -1.09 2.16
CA GLY A 39 11.76 -0.47 2.95
C GLY A 39 10.70 0.19 2.06
N ILE A 40 11.12 0.98 1.08
CA ILE A 40 10.21 1.64 0.14
C ILE A 40 9.44 0.61 -0.68
N ALA A 41 10.13 -0.37 -1.24
CA ALA A 41 9.50 -1.42 -2.03
C ALA A 41 8.46 -2.18 -1.20
N GLY A 42 8.79 -2.49 0.05
CA GLY A 42 7.88 -3.17 0.97
C GLY A 42 6.65 -2.34 1.30
N CYS A 43 6.80 -1.03 1.50
CA CYS A 43 5.67 -0.14 1.75
C CYS A 43 4.71 -0.09 0.55
N LYS A 44 5.26 -0.02 -0.65
CA LYS A 44 4.45 -0.03 -1.88
C LYS A 44 3.69 -1.34 -2.04
N ARG A 45 4.36 -2.48 -1.78
CA ARG A 45 3.70 -3.79 -1.82
C ARG A 45 2.62 -3.89 -0.75
N ALA A 46 2.91 -3.46 0.47
CA ALA A 46 1.96 -3.52 1.57
C ALA A 46 0.67 -2.75 1.25
N ALA A 47 0.82 -1.52 0.74
CA ALA A 47 -0.32 -0.71 0.35
C ALA A 47 -1.13 -1.41 -0.75
N GLY A 48 -0.46 -1.91 -1.79
CA GLY A 48 -1.14 -2.58 -2.89
C GLY A 48 -1.83 -3.87 -2.47
N MET A 49 -1.19 -4.65 -1.60
CA MET A 49 -1.79 -5.88 -1.08
C MET A 49 -3.06 -5.60 -0.28
N ALA A 50 -3.05 -4.54 0.52
CA ALA A 50 -4.24 -4.15 1.26
C ALA A 50 -5.36 -3.73 0.30
N LEU A 51 -5.02 -3.05 -0.79
CA LEU A 51 -6.02 -2.66 -1.78
C LEU A 51 -6.59 -3.84 -2.54
N ASN A 52 -5.87 -4.98 -2.61
CA ASN A 52 -6.45 -6.21 -3.12
C ASN A 52 -7.64 -6.65 -2.24
N ALA A 53 -7.55 -6.46 -0.93
CA ALA A 53 -8.66 -6.76 -0.03
C ALA A 53 -9.87 -5.89 -0.38
N ALA A 54 -9.66 -4.60 -0.60
CA ALA A 54 -10.75 -3.70 -0.98
C ALA A 54 -11.35 -4.09 -2.34
N LEU A 55 -10.51 -4.43 -3.32
CA LEU A 55 -10.97 -4.88 -4.64
C LEU A 55 -11.79 -6.17 -4.56
N SER A 56 -11.47 -7.04 -3.61
CA SER A 56 -12.21 -8.28 -3.44
C SER A 56 -13.67 -8.05 -3.07
N VAL A 57 -13.96 -6.97 -2.35
CA VAL A 57 -15.31 -6.64 -1.89
C VAL A 57 -15.95 -5.54 -2.74
N GLU A 58 -15.15 -4.68 -3.36
CA GLU A 58 -15.64 -3.62 -4.27
C GLU A 58 -14.81 -3.68 -5.56
N PRO A 59 -15.12 -4.61 -6.47
CA PRO A 59 -14.37 -4.73 -7.71
C PRO A 59 -14.37 -3.43 -8.52
N ASN A 60 -13.22 -3.08 -9.09
CA ASN A 60 -13.07 -1.89 -9.90
C ASN A 60 -11.99 -2.12 -10.95
N GLU A 61 -12.41 -2.29 -12.19
CA GLU A 61 -11.48 -2.56 -13.32
C GLU A 61 -10.50 -1.41 -13.55
N GLY A 62 -10.88 -0.18 -13.19
CA GLY A 62 -10.02 0.99 -13.33
C GLY A 62 -8.78 0.98 -12.44
N TRP A 63 -8.73 0.08 -11.45
CA TRP A 63 -7.58 0.00 -10.56
C TRP A 63 -6.39 -0.78 -11.13
N GLY A 64 -6.55 -1.38 -12.31
CA GLY A 64 -5.47 -2.14 -12.93
C GLY A 64 -5.18 -3.44 -12.21
N ARG A 65 -3.98 -3.98 -12.42
CA ARG A 65 -3.59 -5.30 -11.91
C ARG A 65 -2.37 -5.31 -11.00
N THR A 66 -1.61 -4.22 -11.01
CA THR A 66 -0.39 -4.14 -10.19
C THR A 66 -0.67 -3.36 -8.91
N TYR A 67 0.15 -3.60 -7.89
CA TYR A 67 0.02 -2.88 -6.63
C TYR A 67 0.15 -1.37 -6.83
N VAL A 68 1.09 -0.94 -7.68
CA VAL A 68 1.29 0.48 -7.97
C VAL A 68 0.06 1.08 -8.65
N GLU A 69 -0.52 0.36 -9.61
CA GLU A 69 -1.73 0.83 -10.30
C GLU A 69 -2.90 1.00 -9.34
N HIS A 70 -3.04 0.11 -8.36
CA HIS A 70 -4.09 0.23 -7.33
C HIS A 70 -3.90 1.50 -6.51
N VAL A 71 -2.68 1.77 -6.07
CA VAL A 71 -2.38 2.95 -5.27
C VAL A 71 -2.59 4.23 -6.09
N GLU A 72 -2.18 4.21 -7.37
CA GLU A 72 -2.41 5.36 -8.28
C GLU A 72 -3.89 5.65 -8.47
N ALA A 73 -4.70 4.61 -8.65
CA ALA A 73 -6.14 4.77 -8.85
C ALA A 73 -6.80 5.38 -7.60
N LEU A 74 -6.40 4.90 -6.42
CA LEU A 74 -6.93 5.41 -5.17
C LEU A 74 -6.55 6.87 -4.96
N ALA A 75 -5.33 7.25 -5.34
CA ALA A 75 -4.86 8.63 -5.23
C ALA A 75 -5.67 9.61 -6.08
N LYS A 76 -6.28 9.12 -7.15
CA LYS A 76 -7.05 9.94 -8.10
C LYS A 76 -8.56 9.89 -7.86
N ASP A 77 -9.02 9.05 -6.94
CA ASP A 77 -10.46 8.86 -6.72
C ASP A 77 -11.01 9.95 -5.81
N ALA A 78 -11.78 10.86 -6.39
CA ALA A 78 -12.36 11.99 -5.66
C ALA A 78 -13.30 11.57 -4.53
N SER A 79 -13.84 10.34 -4.57
CA SER A 79 -14.72 9.84 -3.50
C SER A 79 -13.97 9.39 -2.26
N VAL A 80 -12.65 9.24 -2.37
CA VAL A 80 -11.78 8.80 -1.27
C VAL A 80 -11.38 10.02 -0.43
N PRO A 81 -11.35 9.92 0.91
CA PRO A 81 -10.94 11.05 1.75
C PRO A 81 -9.58 11.61 1.34
N GLU A 82 -9.46 12.93 1.39
CA GLU A 82 -8.25 13.63 0.98
C GLU A 82 -7.00 13.13 1.72
N ALA A 83 -7.14 12.85 3.01
CA ALA A 83 -6.01 12.35 3.81
C ALA A 83 -5.48 11.01 3.27
N VAL A 84 -6.38 10.13 2.82
CA VAL A 84 -5.99 8.85 2.24
C VAL A 84 -5.32 9.06 0.89
N ARG A 85 -5.86 9.95 0.07
CA ARG A 85 -5.25 10.27 -1.22
C ARG A 85 -3.86 10.86 -1.06
N ALA A 86 -3.67 11.70 -0.05
CA ALA A 86 -2.35 12.27 0.27
C ALA A 86 -1.37 11.18 0.68
N SER A 87 -1.81 10.21 1.48
CA SER A 87 -0.97 9.06 1.88
C SER A 87 -0.58 8.22 0.67
N CYS A 88 -1.50 8.01 -0.28
CA CYS A 88 -1.19 7.30 -1.52
C CYS A 88 -0.07 8.01 -2.28
N LYS A 89 -0.12 9.33 -2.37
CA LYS A 89 0.91 10.12 -3.05
C LYS A 89 2.27 9.98 -2.36
N VAL A 90 2.30 9.99 -1.04
CA VAL A 90 3.54 9.80 -0.29
C VAL A 90 4.17 8.44 -0.65
N VAL A 91 3.36 7.39 -0.67
CA VAL A 91 3.84 6.04 -1.02
C VAL A 91 4.34 6.01 -2.47
N LEU A 92 3.58 6.59 -3.40
CA LEU A 92 3.95 6.57 -4.82
C LEU A 92 5.22 7.36 -5.12
N GLU A 93 5.41 8.49 -4.46
CA GLU A 93 6.53 9.39 -4.71
C GLU A 93 7.81 8.97 -3.98
N ALA A 94 7.73 8.01 -3.06
CA ALA A 94 8.88 7.56 -2.30
C ALA A 94 9.93 6.96 -3.24
N GLN A 95 11.17 7.44 -3.11
CA GLN A 95 12.29 6.99 -3.92
C GLN A 95 13.52 6.81 -3.04
N ALA A 96 14.28 5.75 -3.31
CA ALA A 96 15.51 5.50 -2.59
C ALA A 96 16.52 6.61 -2.93
N PRO A 97 17.27 7.11 -1.93
CA PRO A 97 18.30 8.12 -2.18
C PRO A 97 19.37 7.59 -3.13
N THR A 98 19.84 8.48 -4.02
CA THR A 98 20.89 8.14 -4.97
C THR A 98 22.26 8.66 -4.55
N SER A 99 22.33 9.40 -3.43
CA SER A 99 23.57 9.94 -2.92
C SER A 99 23.69 9.69 -1.41
N THR A 100 24.92 9.70 -0.91
CA THR A 100 25.20 9.53 0.53
C THR A 100 24.55 10.65 1.35
N LEU A 101 24.56 11.88 0.85
CA LEU A 101 23.95 13.00 1.56
C LEU A 101 22.44 12.82 1.70
N ALA A 102 21.78 12.35 0.65
CA ALA A 102 20.35 12.06 0.70
C ALA A 102 20.06 10.96 1.71
N THR A 103 20.92 9.94 1.78
CA THR A 103 20.77 8.83 2.72
C THR A 103 20.78 9.30 4.17
N LEU A 104 21.58 10.30 4.51
CA LEU A 104 21.67 10.82 5.87
C LEU A 104 20.39 11.49 6.36
N ARG A 105 19.47 11.85 5.46
CA ARG A 105 18.26 12.57 5.80
C ARG A 105 17.00 11.71 5.82
N THR A 106 17.15 10.40 5.69
CA THR A 106 16.01 9.53 5.39
C THR A 106 15.18 9.06 6.57
N LYS A 107 15.68 9.12 7.80
CA LYS A 107 14.94 8.54 8.94
C LYS A 107 13.53 9.11 9.10
N THR A 108 13.38 10.44 9.01
CA THR A 108 12.06 11.06 9.09
C THR A 108 11.20 10.71 7.88
N GLY A 109 11.83 10.67 6.69
CA GLY A 109 11.14 10.28 5.47
C GLY A 109 10.69 8.83 5.49
N ASP A 110 11.52 7.93 6.06
CA ASP A 110 11.20 6.51 6.19
C ASP A 110 9.95 6.31 7.04
N ALA A 111 9.89 6.99 8.19
CA ALA A 111 8.73 6.92 9.07
C ALA A 111 7.48 7.45 8.38
N LYS A 112 7.62 8.51 7.59
CA LYS A 112 6.51 9.10 6.85
C LYS A 112 5.94 8.14 5.80
N VAL A 113 6.81 7.44 5.07
CA VAL A 113 6.39 6.48 4.05
C VAL A 113 5.69 5.28 4.70
N ALA A 114 6.26 4.74 5.78
CA ALA A 114 5.65 3.62 6.50
C ALA A 114 4.29 4.00 7.08
N GLU A 115 4.16 5.21 7.63
CA GLU A 115 2.90 5.69 8.16
C GLU A 115 1.86 5.88 7.07
N ALA A 116 2.27 6.41 5.91
CA ALA A 116 1.39 6.56 4.76
C ALA A 116 0.89 5.20 4.27
N ALA A 117 1.75 4.20 4.20
CA ALA A 117 1.34 2.85 3.84
C ALA A 117 0.33 2.29 4.84
N ARG A 118 0.55 2.55 6.13
CA ARG A 118 -0.38 2.14 7.19
C ARG A 118 -1.75 2.80 7.01
N ASP A 119 -1.80 4.06 6.61
CA ASP A 119 -3.05 4.77 6.35
C ASP A 119 -3.83 4.14 5.18
N VAL A 120 -3.12 3.74 4.13
CA VAL A 120 -3.74 3.05 3.00
C VAL A 120 -4.32 1.70 3.44
N ILE A 121 -3.56 0.95 4.25
CA ILE A 121 -4.03 -0.32 4.80
C ILE A 121 -5.28 -0.11 5.66
N ALA A 122 -5.28 0.92 6.50
CA ALA A 122 -6.42 1.24 7.35
C ALA A 122 -7.67 1.57 6.51
N HIS A 123 -7.49 2.32 5.43
CA HIS A 123 -8.59 2.62 4.52
C HIS A 123 -9.14 1.33 3.87
N ALA A 124 -8.25 0.46 3.40
CA ALA A 124 -8.66 -0.81 2.81
C ALA A 124 -9.43 -1.68 3.81
N LEU A 125 -8.97 -1.72 5.06
CA LEU A 125 -9.66 -2.43 6.12
C LEU A 125 -11.05 -1.86 6.37
N TRP A 126 -11.16 -0.53 6.35
CA TRP A 126 -12.47 0.13 6.50
C TRP A 126 -13.42 -0.30 5.37
N VAL A 127 -12.94 -0.35 4.13
CA VAL A 127 -13.75 -0.80 2.99
C VAL A 127 -14.21 -2.25 3.21
N VAL A 128 -13.30 -3.12 3.64
CA VAL A 128 -13.64 -4.52 3.90
C VAL A 128 -14.70 -4.63 5.00
N LYS A 129 -14.53 -3.89 6.08
CA LYS A 129 -15.44 -3.95 7.23
C LYS A 129 -16.85 -3.49 6.90
N LYS A 130 -17.01 -2.47 6.07
CA LYS A 130 -18.37 -2.01 5.73
C LYS A 130 -19.14 -3.01 4.88
N HIS A 131 -18.46 -4.01 4.32
CA HIS A 131 -19.10 -5.09 3.58
C HIS A 131 -19.34 -6.35 4.44
N GLU A 132 -18.90 -6.34 5.69
CA GLU A 132 -19.20 -7.44 6.62
C GLU A 132 -20.61 -7.27 7.16
N THR A 133 -21.33 -8.38 7.24
CA THR A 133 -22.69 -8.39 7.78
C THR A 133 -22.69 -9.04 9.15
#